data_6e06ed689e181d9e3a1e3c2869b2de0c
#
_entry.id   6e06ed689e181d9e3a1e3c2869b2de0c
#
_cell.length_a   1.000
_cell.length_b   1.000
_cell.length_c   1.000
_cell.angle_alpha   90.00
_cell.angle_beta   90.00
_cell.angle_gamma   90.00
#
_symmetry.space_group_name_H-M   'P 1'
#
loop_
_entity.id
_entity.type
_entity.pdbx_description
1 polymer ?
#
loop_
_entity_poly.entity_id
_entity_poly.type
_entity_poly.pdbx_seq_one_letter_code
_entity_poly.pdbx_strand_id
1 'polypeptide(L)'
;GADVYGLLPDDEIHLNGWFADYIVIRGGSTIFNVSDLDLDSRILIEPCAVLIHAVERAKTTGILRFNSRVVVQGCGPIGLICIAILKTMGIQNITAVDGEQKRLDFAKELGASASVNFKDHKGIEALTEGVKDSFGGYLADFAFQCTGSPIAHANIYKFIRNGGGLCELGFFINGGDATINPHFDICSKEITTVGSWVYTLRDYATTFDFLKSAKQIGLPLSKLITHRYKLEDINEAHKTNLAMAGLKIAIINE
;
A
#
# COMPACT_ATOMS: atom_id res chain seq x y z
N GLY A 1 13.88 3.51 13.73
CA GLY A 1 12.62 2.77 13.54
C GLY A 1 12.31 1.95 14.78
N ALA A 2 11.08 1.50 14.95
CA ALA A 2 10.71 0.57 16.01
C ALA A 2 11.15 -0.85 15.63
N ASP A 3 11.53 -1.64 16.60
CA ASP A 3 11.74 -3.06 16.41
C ASP A 3 10.38 -3.74 16.22
N VAL A 4 10.27 -4.53 15.18
CA VAL A 4 9.03 -5.21 14.79
C VAL A 4 9.25 -6.71 14.83
N TYR A 5 8.39 -7.42 15.57
CA TYR A 5 8.40 -8.89 15.56
C TYR A 5 8.27 -9.41 14.13
N GLY A 6 9.04 -10.44 13.79
CA GLY A 6 9.14 -10.99 12.43
C GLY A 6 10.16 -10.29 11.53
N LEU A 7 10.63 -9.07 11.90
CA LEU A 7 11.75 -8.38 11.24
C LEU A 7 12.99 -8.26 12.12
N LEU A 8 12.89 -8.70 13.37
CA LEU A 8 14.05 -8.75 14.27
C LEU A 8 15.08 -9.76 13.76
N PRO A 9 16.39 -9.48 13.90
CA PRO A 9 17.43 -10.44 13.62
C PRO A 9 17.26 -11.67 14.50
N ASP A 10 17.78 -12.77 14.04
CA ASP A 10 17.85 -14.00 14.82
C ASP A 10 18.65 -13.76 16.10
N ASP A 11 18.14 -14.22 17.23
CA ASP A 11 18.77 -14.10 18.54
C ASP A 11 18.74 -15.43 19.31
N GLU A 12 19.23 -15.44 20.53
CA GLU A 12 19.31 -16.66 21.36
C GLU A 12 17.96 -17.32 21.62
N ILE A 13 16.84 -16.57 21.49
CA ILE A 13 15.47 -17.07 21.73
C ILE A 13 14.90 -17.72 20.48
N HIS A 14 15.28 -17.28 19.28
CA HIS A 14 14.80 -17.75 17.97
C HIS A 14 13.27 -17.78 17.78
N LEU A 15 12.50 -16.98 18.56
CA LEU A 15 11.03 -16.97 18.61
C LEU A 15 10.48 -15.62 18.20
N ASN A 16 10.93 -15.07 17.08
CA ASN A 16 10.58 -13.73 16.62
C ASN A 16 9.43 -13.72 15.60
N GLY A 17 9.01 -14.88 15.07
CA GLY A 17 7.93 -15.01 14.09
C GLY A 17 6.58 -15.30 14.74
N TRP A 18 5.50 -14.99 13.99
CA TRP A 18 4.11 -15.17 14.45
C TRP A 18 3.43 -16.44 13.89
N PHE A 19 4.11 -17.20 13.03
CA PHE A 19 3.62 -18.49 12.55
C PHE A 19 3.97 -19.58 13.57
N ALA A 20 3.34 -19.52 14.73
CA ALA A 20 3.60 -20.39 15.87
C ALA A 20 2.35 -20.45 16.79
N ASP A 21 2.24 -21.53 17.59
CA ASP A 21 1.20 -21.65 18.63
C ASP A 21 1.46 -20.70 19.79
N TYR A 22 2.72 -20.38 20.05
CA TYR A 22 3.17 -19.50 21.14
C TYR A 22 4.25 -18.55 20.64
N ILE A 23 4.24 -17.34 21.19
CA ILE A 23 5.30 -16.34 20.96
C ILE A 23 5.80 -15.82 22.31
N VAL A 24 7.04 -15.38 22.34
CA VAL A 24 7.61 -14.68 23.50
C VAL A 24 7.42 -13.18 23.34
N ILE A 25 6.62 -12.57 24.23
CA ILE A 25 6.49 -11.12 24.30
C ILE A 25 7.61 -10.59 25.20
N ARG A 26 8.51 -9.81 24.62
CA ARG A 26 9.67 -9.23 25.32
C ARG A 26 9.26 -8.09 26.24
N GLY A 27 9.98 -7.91 27.33
CA GLY A 27 9.80 -6.75 28.20
C GLY A 27 9.94 -5.44 27.43
N GLY A 28 9.03 -4.50 27.70
CA GLY A 28 8.97 -3.22 26.99
C GLY A 28 8.19 -3.22 25.67
N SER A 29 7.68 -4.38 25.22
CA SER A 29 6.80 -4.46 24.05
C SER A 29 5.49 -3.71 24.30
N THR A 30 5.04 -2.97 23.28
CA THR A 30 3.70 -2.34 23.30
C THR A 30 2.65 -3.34 22.84
N ILE A 31 1.61 -3.48 23.63
CA ILE A 31 0.49 -4.39 23.37
C ILE A 31 -0.80 -3.57 23.29
N PHE A 32 -1.59 -3.82 22.24
CA PHE A 32 -2.90 -3.20 22.05
C PHE A 32 -4.02 -4.25 22.22
N ASN A 33 -5.03 -3.92 23.03
CA ASN A 33 -6.25 -4.70 23.04
C ASN A 33 -7.12 -4.29 21.85
N VAL A 34 -7.39 -5.23 20.95
CA VAL A 34 -8.17 -5.02 19.72
C VAL A 34 -9.41 -5.94 19.68
N SER A 35 -9.93 -6.31 20.84
CA SER A 35 -11.09 -7.22 20.96
C SER A 35 -12.38 -6.61 20.37
N ASP A 36 -12.44 -5.30 20.18
CA ASP A 36 -13.54 -4.58 19.54
C ASP A 36 -13.51 -4.63 18.00
N LEU A 37 -12.42 -5.11 17.40
CA LEU A 37 -12.31 -5.35 15.97
C LEU A 37 -12.68 -6.81 15.63
N ASP A 38 -13.36 -6.99 14.50
CA ASP A 38 -13.59 -8.33 13.95
C ASP A 38 -12.28 -8.96 13.44
N LEU A 39 -12.30 -10.28 13.22
CA LEU A 39 -11.09 -11.03 12.84
C LEU A 39 -10.43 -10.48 11.56
N ASP A 40 -11.21 -10.18 10.53
CA ASP A 40 -10.68 -9.67 9.26
C ASP A 40 -10.00 -8.31 9.45
N SER A 41 -10.60 -7.43 10.24
CA SER A 41 -9.98 -6.16 10.62
C SER A 41 -8.66 -6.37 11.38
N ARG A 42 -8.60 -7.34 12.31
CA ARG A 42 -7.35 -7.64 13.05
C ARG A 42 -6.24 -8.12 12.13
N ILE A 43 -6.54 -8.98 11.14
CA ILE A 43 -5.58 -9.46 10.14
C ILE A 43 -5.00 -8.29 9.31
N LEU A 44 -5.79 -7.25 9.10
CA LEU A 44 -5.40 -6.09 8.28
C LEU A 44 -4.71 -4.97 9.07
N ILE A 45 -4.59 -5.05 10.41
CA ILE A 45 -3.98 -3.98 11.22
C ILE A 45 -2.58 -3.65 10.71
N GLU A 46 -1.72 -4.66 10.57
CA GLU A 46 -0.32 -4.43 10.20
C GLU A 46 -0.18 -3.78 8.82
N PRO A 47 -0.73 -4.32 7.72
CA PRO A 47 -0.61 -3.67 6.42
C PRO A 47 -1.31 -2.30 6.38
N CYS A 48 -2.36 -2.07 7.16
CA CYS A 48 -2.96 -0.74 7.27
C CYS A 48 -2.02 0.24 7.98
N ALA A 49 -1.30 -0.19 9.04
CA ALA A 49 -0.34 0.67 9.73
C ALA A 49 0.79 1.13 8.81
N VAL A 50 1.29 0.26 7.92
CA VAL A 50 2.27 0.62 6.87
C VAL A 50 1.75 1.76 6.01
N LEU A 51 0.50 1.67 5.57
CA LEU A 51 -0.10 2.68 4.70
C LEU A 51 -0.47 3.97 5.44
N ILE A 52 -0.93 3.87 6.68
CA ILE A 52 -1.16 5.06 7.52
C ILE A 52 0.15 5.81 7.68
N HIS A 53 1.26 5.13 7.98
CA HIS A 53 2.58 5.75 8.07
C HIS A 53 2.97 6.46 6.76
N ALA A 54 2.81 5.79 5.62
CA ALA A 54 3.11 6.36 4.30
C ALA A 54 2.28 7.61 4.01
N VAL A 55 0.98 7.57 4.31
CA VAL A 55 0.07 8.71 4.12
C VAL A 55 0.42 9.87 5.06
N GLU A 56 0.74 9.60 6.33
CA GLU A 56 1.19 10.64 7.25
C GLU A 56 2.50 11.31 6.76
N ARG A 57 3.45 10.54 6.24
CA ARG A 57 4.65 11.09 5.60
C ARG A 57 4.31 11.92 4.35
N ALA A 58 3.41 11.44 3.51
CA ALA A 58 2.93 12.19 2.33
C ALA A 58 2.29 13.54 2.72
N LYS A 59 1.51 13.57 3.79
CA LYS A 59 0.87 14.80 4.31
C LYS A 59 1.90 15.84 4.76
N THR A 60 3.07 15.43 5.27
CA THR A 60 4.12 16.39 5.67
C THR A 60 4.66 17.23 4.52
N THR A 61 4.48 16.79 3.27
CA THR A 61 4.87 17.56 2.09
C THR A 61 4.01 18.81 1.84
N GLY A 62 2.80 18.86 2.42
CA GLY A 62 1.81 19.89 2.15
C GLY A 62 1.15 19.80 0.76
N ILE A 63 1.55 18.82 -0.07
CA ILE A 63 1.04 18.63 -1.44
C ILE A 63 -0.22 17.77 -1.44
N LEU A 64 -0.23 16.68 -0.63
CA LEU A 64 -1.38 15.79 -0.51
C LEU A 64 -2.49 16.49 0.28
N ARG A 65 -3.62 16.76 -0.39
CA ARG A 65 -4.80 17.45 0.16
C ARG A 65 -6.07 16.70 -0.22
N PHE A 66 -7.20 17.01 0.42
CA PHE A 66 -8.48 16.34 0.17
C PHE A 66 -8.96 16.43 -1.30
N ASN A 67 -8.59 17.48 -2.02
CA ASN A 67 -8.95 17.71 -3.43
C ASN A 67 -7.85 17.28 -4.42
N SER A 68 -6.78 16.65 -3.97
CA SER A 68 -5.68 16.20 -4.83
C SER A 68 -6.13 15.11 -5.81
N ARG A 69 -5.56 15.14 -7.00
CA ARG A 69 -5.56 14.04 -7.95
C ARG A 69 -4.43 13.10 -7.55
N VAL A 70 -4.77 11.88 -7.23
CA VAL A 70 -3.80 10.92 -6.68
C VAL A 70 -3.70 9.68 -7.56
N VAL A 71 -2.49 9.33 -7.97
CA VAL A 71 -2.18 8.04 -8.60
C VAL A 71 -1.73 7.07 -7.53
N VAL A 72 -2.31 5.87 -7.53
CA VAL A 72 -1.80 4.71 -6.80
C VAL A 72 -1.33 3.68 -7.83
N GLN A 73 -0.01 3.50 -7.91
CA GLN A 73 0.61 2.56 -8.84
C GLN A 73 0.90 1.23 -8.13
N GLY A 74 0.29 0.16 -8.65
CA GLY A 74 0.27 -1.17 -8.05
C GLY A 74 -0.97 -1.38 -7.19
N CYS A 75 -1.84 -2.30 -7.60
CA CYS A 75 -3.07 -2.69 -6.91
C CYS A 75 -2.91 -4.07 -6.24
N GLY A 76 -1.75 -4.34 -5.66
CA GLY A 76 -1.58 -5.39 -4.66
C GLY A 76 -2.26 -5.01 -3.35
N PRO A 77 -2.16 -5.83 -2.29
CA PRO A 77 -2.79 -5.53 -1.00
C PRO A 77 -2.45 -4.13 -0.47
N ILE A 78 -1.20 -3.70 -0.62
CA ILE A 78 -0.69 -2.41 -0.18
C ILE A 78 -1.38 -1.27 -0.94
N GLY A 79 -1.37 -1.28 -2.28
CA GLY A 79 -2.02 -0.23 -3.06
C GLY A 79 -3.54 -0.18 -2.90
N LEU A 80 -4.19 -1.33 -2.74
CA LEU A 80 -5.63 -1.40 -2.49
C LEU A 80 -6.00 -0.79 -1.13
N ILE A 81 -5.22 -1.05 -0.07
CA ILE A 81 -5.38 -0.39 1.23
C ILE A 81 -5.10 1.12 1.12
N CYS A 82 -4.08 1.53 0.37
CA CYS A 82 -3.80 2.94 0.11
C CYS A 82 -5.03 3.65 -0.46
N ILE A 83 -5.66 3.08 -1.50
CA ILE A 83 -6.89 3.62 -2.10
C ILE A 83 -8.00 3.76 -1.06
N ALA A 84 -8.22 2.74 -0.23
CA ALA A 84 -9.25 2.76 0.81
C ALA A 84 -8.99 3.85 1.87
N ILE A 85 -7.73 4.04 2.29
CA ILE A 85 -7.34 5.11 3.22
C ILE A 85 -7.58 6.48 2.59
N LEU A 86 -7.11 6.71 1.37
CA LEU A 86 -7.31 7.97 0.65
C LEU A 86 -8.79 8.29 0.48
N LYS A 87 -9.61 7.28 0.16
CA LYS A 87 -11.08 7.42 0.08
C LYS A 87 -11.70 7.80 1.41
N THR A 88 -11.28 7.16 2.49
CA THR A 88 -11.77 7.45 3.85
C THR A 88 -11.37 8.87 4.30
N MET A 89 -10.23 9.38 3.83
CA MET A 89 -9.80 10.77 4.04
C MET A 89 -10.60 11.80 3.22
N GLY A 90 -11.51 11.37 2.34
CA GLY A 90 -12.33 12.25 1.51
C GLY A 90 -11.72 12.60 0.15
N ILE A 91 -10.56 12.02 -0.22
CA ILE A 91 -9.99 12.22 -1.55
C ILE A 91 -10.86 11.49 -2.58
N GLN A 92 -11.33 12.25 -3.59
CA GLN A 92 -12.27 11.74 -4.59
C GLN A 92 -11.58 11.36 -5.91
N ASN A 93 -10.49 12.03 -6.27
CA ASN A 93 -9.82 11.85 -7.56
C ASN A 93 -8.65 10.87 -7.39
N ILE A 94 -8.95 9.57 -7.37
CA ILE A 94 -7.96 8.51 -7.20
C ILE A 94 -7.93 7.66 -8.46
N THR A 95 -6.79 7.59 -9.13
CA THR A 95 -6.57 6.69 -10.28
C THR A 95 -5.67 5.54 -9.87
N ALA A 96 -6.18 4.33 -10.03
CA ALA A 96 -5.44 3.09 -9.81
C ALA A 96 -4.72 2.67 -11.11
N VAL A 97 -3.44 2.30 -11.03
CA VAL A 97 -2.64 1.81 -12.17
C VAL A 97 -2.11 0.42 -11.85
N ASP A 98 -2.49 -0.59 -12.64
CA ASP A 98 -2.04 -1.99 -12.50
C ASP A 98 -2.14 -2.70 -13.87
N GLY A 99 -1.63 -3.92 -13.97
CA GLY A 99 -1.78 -4.77 -15.16
C GLY A 99 -2.84 -5.86 -15.04
N GLU A 100 -3.44 -6.02 -13.85
CA GLU A 100 -4.43 -7.07 -13.59
C GLU A 100 -5.83 -6.47 -13.43
N GLN A 101 -6.70 -6.73 -14.42
CA GLN A 101 -8.04 -6.14 -14.46
C GLN A 101 -8.86 -6.40 -13.19
N LYS A 102 -8.80 -7.61 -12.63
CA LYS A 102 -9.50 -7.94 -11.37
C LYS A 102 -9.07 -7.07 -10.20
N ARG A 103 -7.79 -6.68 -10.14
CA ARG A 103 -7.28 -5.79 -9.10
C ARG A 103 -7.76 -4.35 -9.32
N LEU A 104 -7.81 -3.91 -10.58
CA LEU A 104 -8.35 -2.60 -10.95
C LEU A 104 -9.86 -2.50 -10.66
N ASP A 105 -10.61 -3.55 -10.91
CA ASP A 105 -12.04 -3.59 -10.58
C ASP A 105 -12.24 -3.49 -9.05
N PHE A 106 -11.44 -4.23 -8.30
CA PHE A 106 -11.49 -4.14 -6.84
C PHE A 106 -11.00 -2.78 -6.29
N ALA A 107 -10.03 -2.14 -6.95
CA ALA A 107 -9.62 -0.78 -6.63
C ALA A 107 -10.79 0.22 -6.72
N LYS A 108 -11.68 0.05 -7.71
CA LYS A 108 -12.90 0.86 -7.84
C LYS A 108 -13.88 0.60 -6.69
N GLU A 109 -14.06 -0.66 -6.28
CA GLU A 109 -14.90 -0.99 -5.11
C GLU A 109 -14.37 -0.33 -3.82
N LEU A 110 -13.04 -0.17 -3.71
CA LEU A 110 -12.38 0.48 -2.57
C LEU A 110 -12.31 2.01 -2.68
N GLY A 111 -12.80 2.59 -3.78
CA GLY A 111 -12.97 4.03 -3.91
C GLY A 111 -12.12 4.73 -4.94
N ALA A 112 -11.37 4.01 -5.79
CA ALA A 112 -10.74 4.62 -6.95
C ALA A 112 -11.81 5.15 -7.92
N SER A 113 -11.67 6.41 -8.35
CA SER A 113 -12.58 7.05 -9.29
C SER A 113 -12.32 6.59 -10.73
N ALA A 114 -11.10 6.19 -11.02
CA ALA A 114 -10.68 5.68 -12.32
C ALA A 114 -9.61 4.59 -12.17
N SER A 115 -9.41 3.84 -13.24
CA SER A 115 -8.35 2.84 -13.34
C SER A 115 -7.72 2.84 -14.73
N VAL A 116 -6.42 2.59 -14.78
CA VAL A 116 -5.64 2.49 -16.00
C VAL A 116 -4.89 1.16 -16.00
N ASN A 117 -5.20 0.30 -16.96
CA ASN A 117 -4.46 -0.93 -17.16
C ASN A 117 -3.24 -0.65 -18.03
N PHE A 118 -2.03 -0.77 -17.49
CA PHE A 118 -0.83 -0.44 -18.24
C PHE A 118 -0.60 -1.38 -19.44
N LYS A 119 -1.21 -2.58 -19.45
CA LYS A 119 -1.11 -3.53 -20.58
C LYS A 119 -1.87 -3.03 -21.83
N ASP A 120 -2.81 -2.12 -21.66
CA ASP A 120 -3.60 -1.54 -22.76
C ASP A 120 -2.88 -0.39 -23.46
N HIS A 121 -1.72 0.03 -22.94
CA HIS A 121 -0.95 1.18 -23.42
C HIS A 121 0.42 0.75 -23.96
N LYS A 122 0.75 1.20 -25.18
CA LYS A 122 2.05 0.92 -25.80
C LYS A 122 3.07 2.02 -25.43
N GLY A 123 3.91 1.71 -24.44
CA GLY A 123 4.96 2.62 -24.00
C GLY A 123 4.49 3.64 -22.94
N ILE A 124 5.48 4.36 -22.41
CA ILE A 124 5.23 5.27 -21.27
C ILE A 124 4.44 6.51 -21.66
N GLU A 125 4.58 6.99 -22.90
CA GLU A 125 3.85 8.15 -23.39
C GLU A 125 2.34 7.86 -23.45
N ALA A 126 1.95 6.73 -24.06
CA ALA A 126 0.55 6.32 -24.13
C ALA A 126 -0.03 6.04 -22.72
N LEU A 127 0.74 5.43 -21.83
CA LEU A 127 0.34 5.20 -20.45
C LEU A 127 0.16 6.53 -19.69
N THR A 128 1.05 7.49 -19.92
CA THR A 128 0.96 8.83 -19.32
C THR A 128 -0.31 9.56 -19.76
N GLU A 129 -0.63 9.51 -21.08
CA GLU A 129 -1.88 10.09 -21.57
C GLU A 129 -3.11 9.38 -20.97
N GLY A 130 -3.11 8.05 -20.85
CA GLY A 130 -4.20 7.33 -20.18
C GLY A 130 -4.40 7.76 -18.72
N VAL A 131 -3.32 8.03 -17.99
CA VAL A 131 -3.40 8.59 -16.63
C VAL A 131 -3.93 10.03 -16.66
N LYS A 132 -3.49 10.87 -17.60
CA LYS A 132 -4.01 12.25 -17.77
C LYS A 132 -5.50 12.26 -18.08
N ASP A 133 -5.94 11.39 -18.98
CA ASP A 133 -7.34 11.29 -19.37
C ASP A 133 -8.23 10.93 -18.18
N SER A 134 -7.73 10.07 -17.29
CA SER A 134 -8.44 9.70 -16.05
C SER A 134 -8.68 10.89 -15.09
N PHE A 135 -7.92 11.97 -15.26
CA PHE A 135 -8.04 13.24 -14.51
C PHE A 135 -8.53 14.41 -15.37
N GLY A 136 -9.18 14.13 -16.51
CA GLY A 136 -9.71 15.17 -17.40
C GLY A 136 -8.62 16.01 -18.10
N GLY A 137 -7.50 15.40 -18.45
CA GLY A 137 -6.38 16.01 -19.15
C GLY A 137 -5.28 16.59 -18.24
N TYR A 138 -5.32 16.31 -16.92
CA TYR A 138 -4.33 16.78 -15.96
C TYR A 138 -3.45 15.64 -15.43
N LEU A 139 -2.22 15.95 -15.04
CA LEU A 139 -1.37 15.04 -14.29
C LEU A 139 -1.74 15.03 -12.79
N ALA A 140 -1.27 14.00 -12.07
CA ALA A 140 -1.52 13.86 -10.65
C ALA A 140 -0.80 14.94 -9.82
N ASP A 141 -1.43 15.35 -8.74
CA ASP A 141 -0.80 16.19 -7.71
C ASP A 141 0.13 15.38 -6.83
N PHE A 142 -0.24 14.14 -6.54
CA PHE A 142 0.52 13.21 -5.71
C PHE A 142 0.44 11.78 -6.25
N ALA A 143 1.50 10.99 -6.03
CA ALA A 143 1.52 9.59 -6.39
C ALA A 143 2.03 8.72 -5.24
N PHE A 144 1.46 7.51 -5.11
CA PHE A 144 1.96 6.44 -4.24
C PHE A 144 2.48 5.30 -5.10
N GLN A 145 3.76 4.95 -4.92
CA GLN A 145 4.39 3.81 -5.58
C GLN A 145 4.32 2.62 -4.63
N CYS A 146 3.50 1.63 -5.01
CA CYS A 146 3.17 0.45 -4.21
C CYS A 146 3.65 -0.86 -4.86
N THR A 147 4.59 -0.79 -5.81
CA THR A 147 5.16 -1.97 -6.47
C THR A 147 6.65 -2.11 -6.16
N GLY A 148 7.19 -3.35 -6.20
CA GLY A 148 8.63 -3.59 -6.15
C GLY A 148 9.30 -3.58 -7.54
N SER A 149 8.73 -2.86 -8.52
CA SER A 149 9.24 -2.85 -9.91
C SER A 149 10.05 -1.58 -10.19
N PRO A 150 11.36 -1.70 -10.53
CA PRO A 150 12.18 -0.55 -10.93
C PRO A 150 11.63 0.23 -12.14
N ILE A 151 11.03 -0.47 -13.10
CA ILE A 151 10.41 0.17 -14.26
C ILE A 151 9.19 0.99 -13.85
N ALA A 152 8.37 0.46 -12.95
CA ALA A 152 7.22 1.18 -12.44
C ALA A 152 7.64 2.43 -11.66
N HIS A 153 8.70 2.34 -10.84
CA HIS A 153 9.28 3.49 -10.15
C HIS A 153 9.78 4.56 -11.13
N ALA A 154 10.48 4.18 -12.18
CA ALA A 154 10.94 5.14 -13.21
C ALA A 154 9.77 5.82 -13.94
N ASN A 155 8.70 5.08 -14.19
CA ASN A 155 7.53 5.56 -14.92
C ASN A 155 6.67 6.52 -14.10
N ILE A 156 6.58 6.35 -12.77
CA ILE A 156 5.63 7.12 -11.94
C ILE A 156 5.87 8.63 -11.99
N TYR A 157 7.12 9.07 -12.19
CA TYR A 157 7.46 10.48 -12.35
C TYR A 157 6.75 11.15 -13.53
N LYS A 158 6.41 10.37 -14.58
CA LYS A 158 5.70 10.89 -15.76
C LYS A 158 4.23 11.21 -15.46
N PHE A 159 3.66 10.59 -14.44
CA PHE A 159 2.26 10.78 -14.05
C PHE A 159 2.05 12.01 -13.15
N ILE A 160 3.11 12.60 -12.61
CA ILE A 160 3.08 13.67 -11.62
C ILE A 160 3.29 15.02 -12.31
N ARG A 161 2.49 16.03 -11.96
CA ARG A 161 2.66 17.41 -12.44
C ARG A 161 3.89 18.10 -11.85
N ASN A 162 4.25 19.23 -12.41
CA ASN A 162 5.27 20.12 -11.81
C ASN A 162 4.82 20.56 -10.40
N GLY A 163 5.75 20.59 -9.46
CA GLY A 163 5.51 20.85 -8.04
C GLY A 163 4.66 19.78 -7.34
N GLY A 164 4.58 18.57 -7.93
CA GLY A 164 3.86 17.46 -7.33
C GLY A 164 4.71 16.63 -6.37
N GLY A 165 4.12 15.57 -5.80
CA GLY A 165 4.76 14.72 -4.81
C GLY A 165 4.68 13.23 -5.13
N LEU A 166 5.67 12.50 -4.60
CA LEU A 166 5.77 11.04 -4.66
C LEU A 166 6.02 10.49 -3.26
N CYS A 167 5.25 9.49 -2.87
CA CYS A 167 5.59 8.62 -1.75
C CYS A 167 6.04 7.25 -2.28
N GLU A 168 7.29 6.90 -2.01
CA GLU A 168 7.88 5.61 -2.35
C GLU A 168 7.79 4.67 -1.16
N LEU A 169 7.08 3.54 -1.32
CA LEU A 169 6.95 2.49 -0.30
C LEU A 169 6.95 1.08 -0.88
N GLY A 170 7.06 0.94 -2.20
CA GLY A 170 6.95 -0.35 -2.88
C GLY A 170 8.15 -1.27 -2.74
N PHE A 171 9.33 -0.71 -2.47
CA PHE A 171 10.57 -1.49 -2.36
C PHE A 171 10.84 -1.94 -0.92
N PHE A 172 9.99 -2.79 -0.39
CA PHE A 172 10.24 -3.45 0.90
C PHE A 172 11.46 -4.38 0.85
N ILE A 173 11.75 -4.93 -0.31
CA ILE A 173 12.98 -5.69 -0.58
C ILE A 173 13.75 -5.00 -1.71
N ASN A 174 15.05 -5.26 -1.79
CA ASN A 174 15.86 -4.78 -2.92
C ASN A 174 15.41 -5.49 -4.21
N GLY A 175 14.60 -4.80 -5.01
CA GLY A 175 14.09 -5.25 -6.31
C GLY A 175 14.99 -4.88 -7.50
N GLY A 176 16.18 -4.32 -7.24
CA GLY A 176 17.12 -3.82 -8.25
C GLY A 176 17.06 -2.31 -8.46
N ASP A 177 17.84 -1.83 -9.43
CA ASP A 177 18.03 -0.39 -9.69
C ASP A 177 16.97 0.15 -10.64
N ALA A 178 16.49 1.37 -10.38
CA ALA A 178 15.61 2.12 -11.25
C ALA A 178 16.40 3.24 -11.96
N THR A 179 16.22 3.36 -13.27
CA THR A 179 16.85 4.43 -14.06
C THR A 179 15.87 5.59 -14.24
N ILE A 180 16.21 6.75 -13.71
CA ILE A 180 15.47 8.00 -13.89
C ILE A 180 16.37 9.06 -14.52
N ASN A 181 15.77 10.07 -15.16
CA ASN A 181 16.48 11.26 -15.59
C ASN A 181 16.31 12.37 -14.54
N PRO A 182 17.34 12.67 -13.72
CA PRO A 182 17.20 13.65 -12.64
C PRO A 182 16.73 15.03 -13.10
N HIS A 183 17.11 15.44 -14.32
CA HIS A 183 16.68 16.74 -14.88
C HIS A 183 15.18 16.74 -15.16
N PHE A 184 14.71 15.79 -15.99
CA PHE A 184 13.32 15.78 -16.46
C PHE A 184 12.33 15.19 -15.45
N ASP A 185 12.80 14.30 -14.57
CA ASP A 185 11.91 13.57 -13.67
C ASP A 185 11.79 14.26 -12.30
N ILE A 186 12.83 14.98 -11.87
CA ILE A 186 12.87 15.59 -10.55
C ILE A 186 13.08 17.11 -10.64
N CYS A 187 14.26 17.59 -11.12
CA CYS A 187 14.67 18.97 -10.98
C CYS A 187 13.76 19.96 -11.73
N SER A 188 13.54 19.75 -13.05
CA SER A 188 12.72 20.66 -13.86
C SER A 188 11.23 20.63 -13.49
N LYS A 189 10.80 19.60 -12.77
CA LYS A 189 9.42 19.45 -12.29
C LYS A 189 9.26 19.83 -10.82
N GLU A 190 10.36 20.09 -10.10
CA GLU A 190 10.34 20.40 -8.66
C GLU A 190 9.58 19.32 -7.84
N ILE A 191 9.85 18.03 -8.13
CA ILE A 191 9.16 16.92 -7.46
C ILE A 191 9.68 16.75 -6.04
N THR A 192 8.74 16.66 -5.09
CA THR A 192 9.04 16.26 -3.71
C THR A 192 8.86 14.75 -3.57
N THR A 193 9.93 14.03 -3.25
CA THR A 193 9.88 12.59 -3.00
C THR A 193 10.07 12.30 -1.51
N VAL A 194 9.19 11.50 -0.92
CA VAL A 194 9.33 10.96 0.45
C VAL A 194 9.35 9.44 0.40
N GLY A 195 10.30 8.85 1.12
CA GLY A 195 10.31 7.41 1.36
C GLY A 195 9.49 7.06 2.58
N SER A 196 8.85 5.89 2.59
CA SER A 196 8.16 5.34 3.75
C SER A 196 8.64 3.92 4.01
N TRP A 197 8.94 3.62 5.27
CA TRP A 197 9.44 2.32 5.69
C TRP A 197 8.75 1.85 6.95
N VAL A 198 8.05 0.72 6.86
CA VAL A 198 7.34 0.10 7.98
C VAL A 198 6.31 1.07 8.59
N TYR A 199 6.28 1.19 9.90
CA TYR A 199 5.38 2.06 10.69
C TYR A 199 5.99 2.35 12.06
N THR A 200 5.33 3.20 12.83
CA THR A 200 5.69 3.53 14.22
C THR A 200 4.53 3.23 15.15
N LEU A 201 4.77 3.22 16.46
CA LEU A 201 3.71 3.04 17.45
C LEU A 201 2.60 4.10 17.36
N ARG A 202 2.91 5.29 16.87
CA ARG A 202 1.95 6.41 16.72
C ARG A 202 0.89 6.12 15.63
N ASP A 203 1.23 5.28 14.66
CA ASP A 203 0.36 5.00 13.52
C ASP A 203 -0.81 4.07 13.88
N TYR A 204 -0.70 3.31 14.99
CA TYR A 204 -1.72 2.33 15.37
C TYR A 204 -3.06 2.95 15.76
N ALA A 205 -3.08 4.06 16.49
CA ALA A 205 -4.33 4.73 16.84
C ALA A 205 -5.11 5.13 15.58
N THR A 206 -4.46 5.80 14.64
CA THR A 206 -5.05 6.17 13.34
C THR A 206 -5.45 4.93 12.52
N THR A 207 -4.68 3.84 12.61
CA THR A 207 -5.02 2.56 11.95
C THR A 207 -6.33 1.98 12.47
N PHE A 208 -6.52 1.96 13.78
CA PHE A 208 -7.77 1.47 14.38
C PHE A 208 -8.97 2.34 13.98
N ASP A 209 -8.80 3.65 14.00
CA ASP A 209 -9.84 4.59 13.56
C ASP A 209 -10.17 4.43 12.07
N PHE A 210 -9.15 4.22 11.23
CA PHE A 210 -9.35 3.93 9.81
C PHE A 210 -10.17 2.65 9.61
N LEU A 211 -9.81 1.53 10.26
CA LEU A 211 -10.52 0.27 10.12
C LEU A 211 -12.00 0.39 10.52
N LYS A 212 -12.30 1.11 11.61
CA LYS A 212 -13.67 1.40 12.04
C LYS A 212 -14.41 2.28 11.03
N SER A 213 -13.77 3.34 10.55
CA SER A 213 -14.36 4.28 9.59
C SER A 213 -14.62 3.62 8.23
N ALA A 214 -13.68 2.82 7.73
CA ALA A 214 -13.83 2.07 6.49
C ALA A 214 -15.04 1.11 6.54
N LYS A 215 -15.22 0.43 7.68
CA LYS A 215 -16.39 -0.43 7.92
C LYS A 215 -17.69 0.39 7.94
N GLN A 216 -17.70 1.55 8.60
CA GLN A 216 -18.87 2.42 8.69
C GLN A 216 -19.34 2.93 7.31
N ILE A 217 -18.41 3.26 6.42
CA ILE A 217 -18.73 3.70 5.05
C ILE A 217 -18.88 2.56 4.05
N GLY A 218 -18.79 1.30 4.53
CA GLY A 218 -19.07 0.11 3.72
C GLY A 218 -17.96 -0.30 2.76
N LEU A 219 -16.69 0.10 3.00
CA LEU A 219 -15.58 -0.38 2.17
C LEU A 219 -15.33 -1.87 2.40
N PRO A 220 -15.25 -2.68 1.34
CA PRO A 220 -15.17 -4.14 1.44
C PRO A 220 -13.74 -4.64 1.73
N LEU A 221 -13.08 -4.12 2.78
CA LEU A 221 -11.68 -4.46 3.11
C LEU A 221 -11.48 -5.96 3.38
N SER A 222 -12.47 -6.65 3.91
CA SER A 222 -12.41 -8.10 4.17
C SER A 222 -12.17 -8.93 2.89
N LYS A 223 -12.57 -8.43 1.71
CA LYS A 223 -12.29 -9.09 0.43
C LYS A 223 -10.79 -9.13 0.07
N LEU A 224 -9.95 -8.32 0.75
CA LEU A 224 -8.50 -8.44 0.62
C LEU A 224 -7.99 -9.79 1.10
N ILE A 225 -8.64 -10.41 2.10
CA ILE A 225 -8.26 -11.71 2.64
C ILE A 225 -8.86 -12.80 1.77
N THR A 226 -8.10 -13.18 0.74
CA THR A 226 -8.59 -14.14 -0.28
C THR A 226 -8.46 -15.59 0.14
N HIS A 227 -7.51 -15.90 1.02
CA HIS A 227 -7.26 -17.27 1.46
C HIS A 227 -6.99 -17.29 2.97
N ARG A 228 -7.49 -18.35 3.61
CA ARG A 228 -7.28 -18.64 5.04
C ARG A 228 -6.80 -20.07 5.17
N TYR A 229 -5.72 -20.25 5.92
CA TYR A 229 -5.11 -21.54 6.20
C TYR A 229 -4.90 -21.70 7.69
N LYS A 230 -4.86 -22.93 8.17
CA LYS A 230 -4.38 -23.25 9.50
C LYS A 230 -2.84 -23.24 9.53
N LEU A 231 -2.24 -23.18 10.72
CA LEU A 231 -0.79 -23.21 10.86
C LEU A 231 -0.18 -24.51 10.30
N GLU A 232 -0.86 -25.64 10.45
CA GLU A 232 -0.43 -26.93 9.89
C GLU A 232 -0.33 -26.94 8.37
N ASP A 233 -1.10 -26.07 7.68
CA ASP A 233 -1.14 -25.93 6.22
C ASP A 233 -0.23 -24.82 5.70
N ILE A 234 0.72 -24.32 6.50
CA ILE A 234 1.55 -23.15 6.15
C ILE A 234 2.31 -23.32 4.83
N ASN A 235 2.72 -24.55 4.50
CA ASN A 235 3.41 -24.82 3.24
C ASN A 235 2.50 -24.58 2.03
N GLU A 236 1.21 -24.89 2.13
CA GLU A 236 0.24 -24.62 1.06
C GLU A 236 -0.06 -23.12 0.97
N ALA A 237 -0.13 -22.43 2.11
CA ALA A 237 -0.23 -20.98 2.15
C ALA A 237 0.93 -20.31 1.42
N HIS A 238 2.16 -20.76 1.67
CA HIS A 238 3.34 -20.26 0.97
C HIS A 238 3.31 -20.55 -0.54
N LYS A 239 2.90 -21.75 -0.97
CA LYS A 239 2.73 -22.06 -2.39
C LYS A 239 1.72 -21.13 -3.06
N THR A 240 0.59 -20.88 -2.41
CA THR A 240 -0.45 -19.97 -2.89
C THR A 240 0.10 -18.54 -3.04
N ASN A 241 0.92 -18.10 -2.07
CA ASN A 241 1.55 -16.78 -2.11
C ASN A 241 2.56 -16.67 -3.25
N LEU A 242 3.43 -17.66 -3.41
CA LEU A 242 4.44 -17.70 -4.49
C LEU A 242 3.81 -17.74 -5.88
N ALA A 243 2.67 -18.43 -6.01
CA ALA A 243 1.88 -18.45 -7.25
C ALA A 243 1.14 -17.14 -7.51
N MET A 244 1.21 -16.15 -6.62
CA MET A 244 0.44 -14.89 -6.67
C MET A 244 -1.06 -15.12 -6.88
N ALA A 245 -1.60 -16.23 -6.38
CA ALA A 245 -2.99 -16.65 -6.57
C ALA A 245 -3.98 -15.88 -5.68
N GLY A 246 -3.49 -15.15 -4.68
CA GLY A 246 -4.30 -14.35 -3.75
C GLY A 246 -3.78 -12.93 -3.56
N LEU A 247 -4.57 -12.13 -2.84
CA LEU A 247 -4.15 -10.80 -2.38
C LEU A 247 -3.50 -10.88 -0.99
N LYS A 248 -4.29 -11.16 0.05
CA LYS A 248 -3.80 -11.40 1.41
C LYS A 248 -4.11 -12.84 1.81
N ILE A 249 -3.10 -13.56 2.22
CA ILE A 249 -3.20 -14.93 2.70
C ILE A 249 -3.03 -14.89 4.22
N ALA A 250 -4.01 -15.39 4.95
CA ALA A 250 -4.02 -15.38 6.40
C ALA A 250 -3.78 -16.79 6.95
N ILE A 251 -2.98 -16.88 8.01
CA ILE A 251 -2.90 -18.05 8.87
C ILE A 251 -3.77 -17.80 10.09
N ILE A 252 -4.69 -18.70 10.37
CA ILE A 252 -5.67 -18.56 11.46
C ILE A 252 -5.53 -19.77 12.38
N ASN A 253 -5.29 -19.51 13.64
CA ASN A 253 -5.27 -20.51 14.71
C ASN A 253 -6.65 -20.48 15.38
N GLU A 254 -7.52 -21.43 15.02
CA GLU A 254 -8.81 -21.68 15.67
C GLU A 254 -8.89 -23.15 16.12
#